data_cf3014401d67c996cec3194412e8c890
#
_entry.id   cf3014401d67c996cec3194412e8c890
#
_cell.length_a   1.000
_cell.length_b   1.000
_cell.length_c   1.000
_cell.angle_alpha   90.00
_cell.angle_beta   90.00
_cell.angle_gamma   90.00
#
_symmetry.space_group_name_H-M   'P 1'
#
loop_
_entity.id
_entity.type
_entity.pdbx_description
1 polymer ?
#
loop_
_entity_poly.entity_id
_entity_poly.type
_entity_poly.pdbx_seq_one_letter_code
_entity_poly.pdbx_strand_id
1 'polypeptide(L)'
;FLFLTTDGHLAMIAIIADSYRVLPLGDAWLSFAKIGNVIEFGALAFSAGLSIALPVGFALVLVQLIMAMIARSAPALNFFAVGIPAALIAGIVLLGLSLPIMADMLGSVLNLALDQAKIVGGSRG
;
A
#
# COMPACT_ATOMS: atom_id res chain seq x y z
N PHE A 1 1.03 11.82 1.38
CA PHE A 1 0.48 12.67 2.45
C PHE A 1 0.78 12.08 3.83
N LEU A 2 0.39 10.83 4.12
CA LEU A 2 0.67 10.16 5.41
C LEU A 2 2.16 10.17 5.79
N PHE A 3 3.06 9.90 4.85
CA PHE A 3 4.51 9.95 5.09
C PHE A 3 5.00 11.31 5.60
N LEU A 4 4.41 12.39 5.11
CA LEU A 4 4.74 13.75 5.54
C LEU A 4 4.13 14.08 6.91
N THR A 5 2.90 13.65 7.16
CA THR A 5 2.19 13.94 8.43
C THR A 5 2.73 13.12 9.61
N THR A 6 3.38 11.99 9.34
CA THR A 6 4.04 11.15 10.36
C THR A 6 5.53 11.46 10.53
N ASP A 7 6.00 12.60 9.98
CA ASP A 7 7.43 12.99 10.00
C ASP A 7 8.40 11.95 9.39
N GLY A 8 7.89 11.07 8.51
CA GLY A 8 8.67 10.04 7.85
C GLY A 8 9.83 10.60 7.03
N HIS A 9 9.68 11.81 6.49
CA HIS A 9 10.73 12.52 5.77
C HIS A 9 11.91 12.87 6.70
N LEU A 10 11.66 13.27 7.94
CA LEU A 10 12.71 13.56 8.94
C LEU A 10 13.43 12.28 9.35
N ALA A 11 12.68 11.20 9.59
CA ALA A 11 13.25 9.88 9.87
C ALA A 11 14.14 9.39 8.72
N MET A 12 13.72 9.59 7.47
CA MET A 12 14.51 9.23 6.29
C MET A 12 15.80 10.03 6.18
N ILE A 13 15.76 11.35 6.41
CA ILE A 13 16.96 12.20 6.44
C ILE A 13 17.93 11.74 7.55
N ALA A 14 17.41 11.43 8.74
CA ALA A 14 18.22 10.92 9.84
C ALA A 14 18.92 9.60 9.49
N ILE A 15 18.19 8.65 8.86
CA ILE A 15 18.76 7.36 8.40
C ILE A 15 19.88 7.59 7.35
N ILE A 16 19.66 8.50 6.40
CA ILE A 16 20.68 8.85 5.40
C ILE A 16 21.90 9.45 6.07
N ALA A 17 21.73 10.39 7.01
CA ALA A 17 22.85 11.01 7.69
C ALA A 17 23.63 10.01 8.54
N ASP A 18 22.95 9.07 9.20
CA ASP A 18 23.58 8.04 10.03
C ASP A 18 24.30 6.97 9.18
N SER A 19 23.79 6.69 7.98
CA SER A 19 24.41 5.74 7.05
C SER A 19 25.84 6.15 6.65
N TYR A 20 26.13 7.45 6.55
CA TYR A 20 27.48 7.95 6.27
C TYR A 20 28.49 7.64 7.38
N ARG A 21 28.03 7.40 8.62
CA ARG A 21 28.89 7.03 9.74
C ARG A 21 29.22 5.55 9.77
N VAL A 22 28.32 4.73 9.22
CA VAL A 22 28.39 3.26 9.32
C VAL A 22 28.94 2.63 8.04
N LEU A 23 28.78 3.32 6.90
CA LEU A 23 29.21 2.87 5.57
C LEU A 23 30.39 3.72 5.11
N PRO A 24 31.64 3.34 5.44
CA PRO A 24 32.83 4.06 4.97
C PRO A 24 32.92 3.97 3.44
N LEU A 25 33.27 5.08 2.81
CA LEU A 25 33.49 5.17 1.38
C LEU A 25 34.65 4.25 0.98
N GLY A 26 34.39 3.28 0.11
CA GLY A 26 35.44 2.42 -0.50
C GLY A 26 35.34 0.93 -0.17
N ASP A 27 34.57 0.51 0.80
CA ASP A 27 34.38 -0.91 1.11
C ASP A 27 33.15 -1.49 0.39
N ALA A 28 33.20 -2.80 0.09
CA ALA A 28 32.05 -3.52 -0.49
C ALA A 28 30.89 -3.64 0.53
N TRP A 29 30.06 -2.63 0.55
CA TRP A 29 28.92 -2.51 1.47
C TRP A 29 27.71 -3.39 1.12
N LEU A 30 27.64 -3.87 -0.15
CA LEU A 30 26.61 -4.80 -0.64
C LEU A 30 27.04 -6.23 -0.36
N SER A 31 26.57 -6.81 0.75
CA SER A 31 26.63 -8.26 0.99
C SER A 31 25.39 -8.95 0.42
N PHE A 32 25.51 -10.25 0.07
CA PHE A 32 24.36 -11.04 -0.36
C PHE A 32 23.22 -11.04 0.65
N ALA A 33 23.52 -10.97 1.95
CA ALA A 33 22.52 -10.85 3.00
C ALA A 33 21.71 -9.54 2.91
N LYS A 34 22.35 -8.43 2.60
CA LYS A 34 21.65 -7.14 2.43
C LYS A 34 20.76 -7.14 1.17
N ILE A 35 21.18 -7.79 0.10
CA ILE A 35 20.36 -7.99 -1.10
C ILE A 35 19.13 -8.85 -0.75
N GLY A 36 19.31 -9.93 0.04
CA GLY A 36 18.21 -10.75 0.54
C GLY A 36 17.16 -9.93 1.29
N ASN A 37 17.58 -9.05 2.20
CA ASN A 37 16.67 -8.18 2.95
C ASN A 37 15.87 -7.23 2.04
N VAL A 38 16.46 -6.72 0.97
CA VAL A 38 15.75 -5.88 0.00
C VAL A 38 14.69 -6.67 -0.76
N ILE A 39 15.00 -7.91 -1.15
CA ILE A 39 14.04 -8.80 -1.82
C ILE A 39 12.89 -9.15 -0.87
N GLU A 40 13.19 -9.49 0.38
CA GLU A 40 12.20 -9.78 1.41
C GLU A 40 11.29 -8.59 1.67
N PHE A 41 11.86 -7.37 1.77
CA PHE A 41 11.07 -6.15 1.86
C PHE A 41 10.15 -5.95 0.66
N GLY A 42 10.63 -6.23 -0.57
CA GLY A 42 9.79 -6.19 -1.77
C GLY A 42 8.60 -7.17 -1.69
N ALA A 43 8.83 -8.39 -1.20
CA ALA A 43 7.79 -9.37 -0.99
C ALA A 43 6.76 -8.93 0.07
N LEU A 44 7.22 -8.34 1.17
CA LEU A 44 6.36 -7.78 2.21
C LEU A 44 5.52 -6.60 1.69
N ALA A 45 6.13 -5.68 0.94
CA ALA A 45 5.42 -4.56 0.33
C ALA A 45 4.34 -5.02 -0.65
N PHE A 46 4.64 -6.05 -1.46
CA PHE A 46 3.67 -6.64 -2.38
C PHE A 46 2.52 -7.33 -1.64
N SER A 47 2.81 -8.12 -0.61
CA SER A 47 1.80 -8.80 0.19
C SER A 47 0.90 -7.81 0.93
N ALA A 48 1.46 -6.73 1.47
CA ALA A 48 0.71 -5.65 2.11
C ALA A 48 -0.20 -4.93 1.11
N GLY A 49 0.30 -4.61 -0.09
CA GLY A 49 -0.51 -4.02 -1.17
C GLY A 49 -1.66 -4.93 -1.58
N LEU A 50 -1.42 -6.23 -1.71
CA LEU A 50 -2.46 -7.21 -2.03
C LEU A 50 -3.51 -7.31 -0.92
N SER A 51 -3.10 -7.31 0.34
CA SER A 51 -4.00 -7.35 1.49
C SER A 51 -4.94 -6.14 1.56
N ILE A 52 -4.47 -4.96 1.14
CA ILE A 52 -5.28 -3.75 1.03
C ILE A 52 -6.23 -3.84 -0.19
N ALA A 53 -5.74 -4.33 -1.32
CA ALA A 53 -6.49 -4.35 -2.57
C ALA A 53 -7.60 -5.42 -2.60
N LEU A 54 -7.38 -6.58 -1.99
CA LEU A 54 -8.30 -7.72 -2.04
C LEU A 54 -9.71 -7.41 -1.52
N PRO A 55 -9.91 -6.83 -0.33
CA PRO A 55 -11.25 -6.56 0.19
C PRO A 55 -12.04 -5.60 -0.70
N VAL A 56 -11.39 -4.53 -1.17
CA VAL A 56 -12.02 -3.53 -2.03
C VAL A 56 -12.31 -4.10 -3.41
N GLY A 57 -11.35 -4.82 -3.98
CA GLY A 57 -11.50 -5.49 -5.28
C GLY A 57 -12.63 -6.51 -5.26
N PHE A 58 -12.71 -7.34 -4.21
CA PHE A 58 -13.79 -8.31 -4.06
C PHE A 58 -15.17 -7.65 -3.94
N ALA A 59 -15.29 -6.58 -3.13
CA ALA A 59 -16.53 -5.83 -3.00
C ALA A 59 -16.97 -5.21 -4.33
N LEU A 60 -16.03 -4.66 -5.11
CA LEU A 60 -16.34 -4.11 -6.44
C LEU A 60 -16.81 -5.20 -7.42
N VAL A 61 -16.19 -6.39 -7.40
CA VAL A 61 -16.64 -7.54 -8.22
C VAL A 61 -18.06 -7.95 -7.84
N LEU A 62 -18.40 -8.01 -6.55
CA LEU A 62 -19.77 -8.30 -6.11
C LEU A 62 -20.76 -7.26 -6.63
N VAL A 63 -20.44 -5.97 -6.55
CA VAL A 63 -21.28 -4.91 -7.12
C VAL A 63 -21.48 -5.12 -8.61
N GLN A 64 -20.43 -5.43 -9.36
CA GLN A 64 -20.49 -5.71 -10.78
C GLN A 64 -21.40 -6.90 -11.10
N LEU A 65 -21.32 -7.99 -10.34
CA LEU A 65 -22.17 -9.17 -10.51
C LEU A 65 -23.64 -8.84 -10.25
N ILE A 66 -23.94 -8.11 -9.16
CA ILE A 66 -25.30 -7.67 -8.84
C ILE A 66 -25.88 -6.82 -9.97
N MET A 67 -25.08 -5.87 -10.47
CA MET A 67 -25.49 -5.00 -11.57
C MET A 67 -25.74 -5.79 -12.87
N ALA A 68 -24.91 -6.79 -13.17
CA ALA A 68 -25.10 -7.67 -14.31
C ALA A 68 -26.38 -8.51 -14.21
N MET A 69 -26.72 -8.97 -13.00
CA MET A 69 -27.99 -9.71 -12.76
C MET A 69 -29.21 -8.79 -12.93
N ILE A 70 -29.16 -7.56 -12.45
CA ILE A 70 -30.23 -6.56 -12.62
C ILE A 70 -30.43 -6.25 -14.11
N ALA A 71 -29.33 -6.03 -14.86
CA ALA A 71 -29.37 -5.76 -16.28
C ALA A 71 -30.06 -6.89 -17.07
N ARG A 72 -29.82 -8.13 -16.66
CA ARG A 72 -30.46 -9.32 -17.29
C ARG A 72 -31.95 -9.42 -16.98
N SER A 73 -32.35 -9.02 -15.77
CA SER A 73 -33.74 -9.14 -15.29
C SER A 73 -34.66 -8.02 -15.80
N ALA A 74 -34.10 -6.85 -16.10
CA ALA A 74 -34.84 -5.67 -16.52
C ALA A 74 -34.18 -4.99 -17.73
N PRO A 75 -34.25 -5.61 -18.93
CA PRO A 75 -33.60 -5.08 -20.14
C PRO A 75 -34.19 -3.76 -20.61
N ALA A 76 -35.39 -3.39 -20.19
CA ALA A 76 -36.03 -2.11 -20.51
C ALA A 76 -35.44 -0.92 -19.69
N LEU A 77 -34.75 -1.20 -18.60
CA LEU A 77 -34.02 -0.17 -17.85
C LEU A 77 -32.72 0.13 -18.60
N ASN A 78 -32.52 1.40 -18.94
CA ASN A 78 -31.27 1.84 -19.54
C ASN A 78 -30.14 1.65 -18.53
N PHE A 79 -29.49 0.47 -18.60
CA PHE A 79 -28.45 0.05 -17.67
C PHE A 79 -27.33 1.08 -17.53
N PHE A 80 -26.98 1.76 -18.62
CA PHE A 80 -25.96 2.82 -18.59
C PHE A 80 -26.42 4.04 -17.80
N ALA A 81 -27.69 4.38 -17.82
CA ALA A 81 -28.20 5.55 -17.11
C ALA A 81 -28.27 5.35 -15.59
N VAL A 82 -28.50 4.10 -15.13
CA VAL A 82 -28.67 3.79 -13.70
C VAL A 82 -27.43 3.07 -13.14
N GLY A 83 -26.84 2.19 -13.93
CA GLY A 83 -25.75 1.34 -13.49
C GLY A 83 -24.43 2.10 -13.22
N ILE A 84 -24.08 3.05 -14.09
CA ILE A 84 -22.86 3.84 -13.90
C ILE A 84 -22.93 4.72 -12.66
N PRO A 85 -23.97 5.53 -12.42
CA PRO A 85 -24.09 6.31 -11.18
C PRO A 85 -24.14 5.44 -9.92
N ALA A 86 -24.84 4.30 -9.95
CA ALA A 86 -24.92 3.41 -8.82
C ALA A 86 -23.56 2.77 -8.48
N ALA A 87 -22.81 2.31 -9.49
CA ALA A 87 -21.48 1.76 -9.29
C ALA A 87 -20.50 2.83 -8.76
N LEU A 88 -20.61 4.06 -9.20
CA LEU A 88 -19.77 5.17 -8.77
C LEU A 88 -20.05 5.52 -7.31
N ILE A 89 -21.32 5.63 -6.92
CA ILE A 89 -21.72 5.87 -5.52
C ILE A 89 -21.25 4.73 -4.63
N ALA A 90 -21.48 3.47 -5.03
CA ALA A 90 -21.02 2.30 -4.29
C ALA A 90 -19.48 2.31 -4.13
N GLY A 91 -18.74 2.63 -5.18
CA GLY A 91 -17.28 2.77 -5.14
C GLY A 91 -16.81 3.85 -4.16
N ILE A 92 -17.44 5.02 -4.16
CA ILE A 92 -17.10 6.13 -3.24
C ILE A 92 -17.41 5.72 -1.78
N VAL A 93 -18.55 5.10 -1.53
CA VAL A 93 -18.92 4.63 -0.18
C VAL A 93 -17.95 3.57 0.31
N LEU A 94 -17.62 2.56 -0.52
CA LEU A 94 -16.64 1.53 -0.18
C LEU A 94 -15.25 2.11 0.07
N LEU A 95 -14.83 3.07 -0.74
CA LEU A 95 -13.57 3.77 -0.53
C LEU A 95 -13.57 4.51 0.82
N GLY A 96 -14.65 5.25 1.12
CA GLY A 96 -14.79 5.97 2.39
C GLY A 96 -14.74 5.05 3.61
N LEU A 97 -15.39 3.90 3.54
CA LEU A 97 -15.38 2.88 4.60
C LEU A 97 -14.03 2.18 4.76
N SER A 98 -13.26 2.05 3.68
CA SER A 98 -11.94 1.41 3.70
C SER A 98 -10.81 2.37 4.11
N LEU A 99 -11.01 3.69 4.06
CA LEU A 99 -10.00 4.69 4.38
C LEU A 99 -9.30 4.49 5.73
N PRO A 100 -10.01 4.27 6.86
CA PRO A 100 -9.34 4.07 8.15
C PRO A 100 -8.46 2.83 8.16
N ILE A 101 -8.94 1.72 7.60
CA ILE A 101 -8.18 0.46 7.51
C ILE A 101 -6.93 0.64 6.63
N MET A 102 -7.07 1.35 5.51
CA MET A 102 -5.96 1.68 4.63
C MET A 102 -4.92 2.59 5.32
N ALA A 103 -5.37 3.56 6.12
CA ALA A 103 -4.48 4.44 6.85
C ALA A 103 -3.65 3.68 7.89
N ASP A 104 -4.25 2.78 8.64
CA ASP A 104 -3.56 1.94 9.63
C ASP A 104 -2.56 0.99 8.96
N MET A 105 -2.95 0.34 7.87
CA MET A 105 -2.05 -0.52 7.10
C MET A 105 -0.89 0.24 6.48
N LEU A 106 -1.14 1.42 5.89
CA LEU A 106 -0.08 2.26 5.35
C LEU A 106 0.88 2.73 6.44
N GLY A 107 0.38 3.07 7.62
CA GLY A 107 1.20 3.42 8.78
C GLY A 107 2.12 2.27 9.20
N SER A 108 1.60 1.05 9.27
CA SER A 108 2.38 -0.13 9.62
C SER A 108 3.46 -0.46 8.57
N VAL A 109 3.12 -0.38 7.28
CA VAL A 109 4.07 -0.59 6.17
C VAL A 109 5.17 0.47 6.17
N LEU A 110 4.83 1.74 6.45
CA LEU A 110 5.79 2.83 6.57
C LEU A 110 6.79 2.58 7.70
N ASN A 111 6.32 2.18 8.87
CA ASN A 111 7.19 1.85 10.01
C ASN A 111 8.12 0.67 9.67
N LEU A 112 7.57 -0.38 9.05
CA LEU A 112 8.35 -1.52 8.59
C LEU A 112 9.41 -1.11 7.56
N ALA A 113 9.08 -0.23 6.63
CA ALA A 113 10.01 0.29 5.63
C ALA A 113 11.15 1.09 6.26
N LEU A 114 10.84 1.92 7.25
CA LEU A 114 11.84 2.69 7.98
C LEU A 114 12.76 1.78 8.81
N ASP A 115 12.23 0.74 9.43
CA ASP A 115 13.03 -0.24 10.18
C ASP A 115 13.94 -1.06 9.25
N GLN A 116 13.44 -1.49 8.11
CA GLN A 116 14.27 -2.14 7.09
C GLN A 116 15.36 -1.21 6.54
N ALA A 117 15.05 0.06 6.33
CA ALA A 117 16.04 1.05 5.90
C ALA A 117 17.17 1.21 6.94
N LYS A 118 16.85 1.17 8.24
CA LYS A 118 17.86 1.17 9.32
C LYS A 118 18.74 -0.07 9.27
N ILE A 119 18.14 -1.26 9.08
CA ILE A 119 18.89 -2.54 9.01
C ILE A 119 19.85 -2.53 7.81
N VAL A 120 19.38 -2.10 6.64
CA VAL A 120 20.21 -2.02 5.43
C VAL A 120 21.27 -0.92 5.55
N GLY A 121 20.94 0.22 6.19
CA GLY A 121 21.85 1.32 6.45
C GLY A 121 22.92 1.02 7.53
N GLY A 122 22.82 -0.12 8.23
CA GLY A 122 23.84 -0.57 9.20
C GLY A 122 23.74 0.07 10.57
N SER A 123 22.64 0.77 10.90
CA SER A 123 22.41 1.26 12.26
C SER A 123 22.14 0.05 13.17
N ARG A 124 23.15 -0.32 13.95
CA ARG A 124 22.96 -1.22 15.09
C ARG A 124 22.17 -0.45 16.14
N GLY A 125 20.96 -0.95 16.45
CA GLY A 125 20.21 -0.49 17.61
C GLY A 125 20.95 -0.84 18.90
#